data_3308ff079fc1bab6936a9cb23cbfc192
#
_entry.id   3308ff079fc1bab6936a9cb23cbfc192
#
_cell.length_a   1.000
_cell.length_b   1.000
_cell.length_c   1.000
_cell.angle_alpha   90.00
_cell.angle_beta   90.00
_cell.angle_gamma   90.00
#
_symmetry.space_group_name_H-M   'P 1'
#
loop_
_entity.id
_entity.type
_entity.pdbx_description
1 polymer ?
#
loop_
_entity_poly.entity_id
_entity_poly.type
_entity_poly.pdbx_seq_one_letter_code
_entity_poly.pdbx_strand_id
1 'polypeptide(L)'
;MTNAKPNQSLNNLMVFESAARRGSFTRAAEDLGISQPAVSHAMRLLEADLGVALFERQHKGVQTTEAGKYLLEQVGMGLSLIDQALREVRSMQAHQVTLAVSTATATWWLLPRIARFKQQHPDIELRVITTDTDLDMARERIDLSITLGADDFSNYQRWHFVDEEIFPVCSPKFLQGNPLPDLKALAQSPLLVLEERYKARMGWKDWLARFDISLPRQPKLFRFNDYSIVLQAAIEGQGVAQGWRHIVQPLIAQGLLVRPLQQSVTTDQPLFITAPQGKVLRPDVAYLKDWLVAEAATT
;
A
#
# COMPACT_ATOMS: atom_id res chain seq x y z
N MET A 1 -36.17 -23.13 21.43
CA MET A 1 -35.66 -21.80 21.06
C MET A 1 -35.23 -21.09 22.31
N THR A 2 -33.98 -21.21 22.68
CA THR A 2 -33.43 -20.68 23.95
C THR A 2 -33.06 -19.21 23.72
N ASN A 3 -33.76 -18.33 24.42
CA ASN A 3 -33.58 -16.87 24.34
C ASN A 3 -32.28 -16.48 25.09
N ALA A 4 -31.10 -16.78 24.54
CA ALA A 4 -29.85 -16.23 25.05
C ALA A 4 -29.86 -14.71 24.86
N LYS A 5 -29.66 -13.95 25.95
CA LYS A 5 -29.55 -12.48 25.85
C LYS A 5 -28.39 -12.12 24.90
N PRO A 6 -28.59 -11.26 23.91
CA PRO A 6 -27.59 -10.95 22.89
C PRO A 6 -26.17 -10.62 23.41
N ASN A 7 -26.10 -9.92 24.54
CA ASN A 7 -24.84 -9.58 25.24
C ASN A 7 -24.04 -10.77 25.74
N GLN A 8 -24.74 -11.84 26.22
CA GLN A 8 -24.08 -13.02 26.77
C GLN A 8 -23.47 -13.88 25.65
N SER A 9 -24.13 -13.91 24.48
CA SER A 9 -23.62 -14.58 23.27
C SER A 9 -22.34 -13.91 22.76
N LEU A 10 -22.29 -12.57 22.68
CA LEU A 10 -21.12 -11.83 22.19
C LEU A 10 -19.90 -12.02 23.12
N ASN A 11 -20.10 -11.96 24.44
CA ASN A 11 -19.02 -12.22 25.39
C ASN A 11 -18.47 -13.64 25.28
N ASN A 12 -19.34 -14.65 25.10
CA ASN A 12 -18.89 -16.03 24.88
C ASN A 12 -18.10 -16.19 23.58
N LEU A 13 -18.44 -15.47 22.50
CA LEU A 13 -17.68 -15.46 21.26
C LEU A 13 -16.29 -14.82 21.41
N MET A 14 -16.16 -13.75 22.20
CA MET A 14 -14.85 -13.15 22.53
C MET A 14 -13.97 -14.12 23.35
N VAL A 15 -14.55 -14.78 24.34
CA VAL A 15 -13.86 -15.81 25.14
C VAL A 15 -13.44 -16.99 24.25
N PHE A 16 -14.30 -17.41 23.33
CA PHE A 16 -14.01 -18.47 22.37
C PHE A 16 -12.82 -18.09 21.46
N GLU A 17 -12.83 -16.88 20.87
CA GLU A 17 -11.75 -16.42 19.97
C GLU A 17 -10.41 -16.45 20.70
N SER A 18 -10.32 -15.89 21.90
CA SER A 18 -9.10 -15.88 22.71
C SER A 18 -8.64 -17.31 23.04
N ALA A 19 -9.55 -18.19 23.46
CA ALA A 19 -9.24 -19.58 23.80
C ALA A 19 -8.73 -20.37 22.58
N ALA A 20 -9.36 -20.18 21.42
CA ALA A 20 -8.99 -20.84 20.17
C ALA A 20 -7.62 -20.36 19.66
N ARG A 21 -7.38 -19.06 19.67
CA ARG A 21 -6.10 -18.46 19.24
C ARG A 21 -4.93 -18.85 20.15
N ARG A 22 -5.16 -18.98 21.46
CA ARG A 22 -4.12 -19.36 22.45
C ARG A 22 -3.94 -20.88 22.59
N GLY A 23 -4.89 -21.70 22.14
CA GLY A 23 -4.88 -23.15 22.34
C GLY A 23 -4.92 -23.55 23.84
N SER A 24 -5.39 -22.64 24.73
CA SER A 24 -5.33 -22.83 26.17
C SER A 24 -6.36 -21.96 26.90
N PHE A 25 -7.22 -22.57 27.67
CA PHE A 25 -8.18 -21.85 28.50
C PHE A 25 -7.53 -21.02 29.64
N THR A 26 -6.37 -21.47 30.12
CA THR A 26 -5.62 -20.72 31.15
C THR A 26 -5.04 -19.43 30.58
N ARG A 27 -4.40 -19.51 29.40
CA ARG A 27 -3.86 -18.32 28.73
C ARG A 27 -4.95 -17.36 28.24
N ALA A 28 -6.10 -17.88 27.80
CA ALA A 28 -7.24 -17.04 27.47
C ALA A 28 -7.81 -16.31 28.71
N ALA A 29 -7.82 -16.98 29.85
CA ALA A 29 -8.23 -16.37 31.10
C ALA A 29 -7.30 -15.20 31.51
N GLU A 30 -5.99 -15.39 31.38
CA GLU A 30 -4.98 -14.35 31.62
C GLU A 30 -5.18 -13.17 30.69
N ASP A 31 -5.33 -13.41 29.36
CA ASP A 31 -5.53 -12.36 28.33
C ASP A 31 -6.79 -11.52 28.58
N LEU A 32 -7.87 -12.16 29.09
CA LEU A 32 -9.17 -11.51 29.28
C LEU A 32 -9.38 -10.98 30.69
N GLY A 33 -8.43 -11.23 31.63
CA GLY A 33 -8.54 -10.81 33.02
C GLY A 33 -9.67 -11.50 33.79
N ILE A 34 -10.02 -12.75 33.40
CA ILE A 34 -11.05 -13.56 34.04
C ILE A 34 -10.49 -14.87 34.57
N SER A 35 -11.27 -15.63 35.35
CA SER A 35 -10.82 -16.92 35.85
C SER A 35 -10.92 -18.03 34.80
N GLN A 36 -10.03 -19.02 34.85
CA GLN A 36 -10.10 -20.21 33.99
C GLN A 36 -11.43 -20.98 34.09
N PRO A 37 -12.06 -21.14 35.29
CA PRO A 37 -13.41 -21.69 35.37
C PRO A 37 -14.46 -20.88 34.59
N ALA A 38 -14.34 -19.54 34.55
CA ALA A 38 -15.24 -18.69 33.77
C ALA A 38 -15.09 -18.93 32.26
N VAL A 39 -13.85 -19.07 31.75
CA VAL A 39 -13.59 -19.46 30.35
C VAL A 39 -14.24 -20.82 30.04
N SER A 40 -14.01 -21.84 30.91
CA SER A 40 -14.58 -23.17 30.74
C SER A 40 -16.10 -23.16 30.77
N HIS A 41 -16.71 -22.30 31.59
CA HIS A 41 -18.15 -22.14 31.66
C HIS A 41 -18.72 -21.48 30.39
N ALA A 42 -18.09 -20.40 29.93
CA ALA A 42 -18.47 -19.71 28.70
C ALA A 42 -18.43 -20.65 27.48
N MET A 43 -17.38 -21.48 27.37
CA MET A 43 -17.27 -22.47 26.29
C MET A 43 -18.37 -23.52 26.33
N ARG A 44 -18.66 -24.07 27.52
CA ARG A 44 -19.77 -25.04 27.66
C ARG A 44 -21.13 -24.44 27.30
N LEU A 45 -21.37 -23.17 27.64
CA LEU A 45 -22.59 -22.48 27.25
C LEU A 45 -22.69 -22.28 25.75
N LEU A 46 -21.59 -21.88 25.11
CA LEU A 46 -21.54 -21.64 23.65
C LEU A 46 -21.74 -22.97 22.90
N GLU A 47 -21.06 -24.03 23.28
CA GLU A 47 -21.22 -25.37 22.68
C GLU A 47 -22.63 -25.94 22.90
N ALA A 48 -23.22 -25.71 24.06
CA ALA A 48 -24.59 -26.14 24.35
C ALA A 48 -25.63 -25.36 23.53
N ASP A 49 -25.41 -24.06 23.29
CA ASP A 49 -26.29 -23.23 22.47
C ASP A 49 -26.20 -23.61 20.96
N LEU A 50 -25.01 -23.93 20.50
CA LEU A 50 -24.76 -24.35 19.12
C LEU A 50 -25.04 -25.83 18.85
N GLY A 51 -25.11 -26.63 19.88
CA GLY A 51 -25.33 -28.10 19.81
C GLY A 51 -24.13 -28.88 19.22
N VAL A 52 -22.96 -28.26 19.13
CA VAL A 52 -21.74 -28.88 18.61
C VAL A 52 -20.52 -28.52 19.47
N ALA A 53 -19.56 -29.47 19.53
CA ALA A 53 -18.29 -29.19 20.20
C ALA A 53 -17.41 -28.31 19.35
N LEU A 54 -16.81 -27.28 19.94
CA LEU A 54 -15.89 -26.38 19.30
C LEU A 54 -14.44 -26.69 19.63
N PHE A 55 -14.19 -27.41 20.73
CA PHE A 55 -12.88 -27.82 21.19
C PHE A 55 -12.78 -29.33 21.45
N GLU A 56 -11.59 -29.85 21.16
CA GLU A 56 -11.14 -31.18 21.57
C GLU A 56 -10.06 -31.05 22.64
N ARG A 57 -10.15 -31.88 23.69
CA ARG A 57 -9.12 -31.91 24.73
C ARG A 57 -7.90 -32.67 24.25
N GLN A 58 -6.73 -32.08 24.44
CA GLN A 58 -5.44 -32.73 24.21
C GLN A 58 -4.62 -32.84 25.52
N HIS A 59 -3.57 -33.65 25.48
CA HIS A 59 -2.65 -33.82 26.63
C HIS A 59 -2.03 -32.51 27.14
N LYS A 60 -1.91 -31.50 26.23
CA LYS A 60 -1.41 -30.16 26.56
C LYS A 60 -2.32 -29.10 25.89
N GLY A 61 -3.42 -28.73 26.58
CA GLY A 61 -4.29 -27.65 26.11
C GLY A 61 -5.56 -28.11 25.40
N VAL A 62 -6.07 -27.27 24.51
CA VAL A 62 -7.27 -27.49 23.71
C VAL A 62 -6.99 -27.20 22.24
N GLN A 63 -7.62 -27.98 21.35
CA GLN A 63 -7.56 -27.75 19.92
C GLN A 63 -8.98 -27.53 19.38
N THR A 64 -9.12 -26.67 18.37
CA THR A 64 -10.41 -26.42 17.72
C THR A 64 -10.82 -27.62 16.85
N THR A 65 -12.10 -27.98 16.94
CA THR A 65 -12.74 -28.91 15.95
C THR A 65 -12.88 -28.22 14.59
N GLU A 66 -13.34 -28.90 13.56
CA GLU A 66 -13.68 -28.28 12.27
C GLU A 66 -14.76 -27.19 12.41
N ALA A 67 -15.79 -27.43 13.24
CA ALA A 67 -16.79 -26.40 13.58
C ALA A 67 -16.16 -25.23 14.31
N GLY A 68 -15.21 -25.49 15.24
CA GLY A 68 -14.45 -24.47 15.93
C GLY A 68 -13.57 -23.63 15.02
N LYS A 69 -12.89 -24.25 14.04
CA LYS A 69 -12.09 -23.53 13.04
C LYS A 69 -12.93 -22.57 12.19
N TYR A 70 -14.05 -23.08 11.66
CA TYR A 70 -14.99 -22.27 10.90
C TYR A 70 -15.52 -21.08 11.71
N LEU A 71 -15.95 -21.33 12.96
CA LEU A 71 -16.45 -20.28 13.85
C LEU A 71 -15.35 -19.25 14.18
N LEU A 72 -14.10 -19.71 14.41
CA LEU A 72 -12.97 -18.82 14.69
C LEU A 72 -12.71 -17.82 13.55
N GLU A 73 -12.76 -18.29 12.33
CA GLU A 73 -12.60 -17.44 11.15
C GLU A 73 -13.70 -16.37 11.07
N GLN A 74 -14.97 -16.77 11.21
CA GLN A 74 -16.11 -15.85 11.14
C GLN A 74 -16.14 -14.85 12.30
N VAL A 75 -15.88 -15.32 13.53
CA VAL A 75 -15.80 -14.47 14.73
C VAL A 75 -14.63 -13.49 14.62
N GLY A 76 -13.47 -13.94 14.14
CA GLY A 76 -12.31 -13.07 13.91
C GLY A 76 -12.60 -11.94 12.94
N MET A 77 -13.28 -12.22 11.82
CA MET A 77 -13.73 -11.20 10.86
C MET A 77 -14.73 -10.23 11.51
N GLY A 78 -15.72 -10.74 12.26
CA GLY A 78 -16.72 -9.91 12.94
C GLY A 78 -16.13 -8.99 14.00
N LEU A 79 -15.22 -9.49 14.84
CA LEU A 79 -14.52 -8.69 15.85
C LEU A 79 -13.62 -7.64 15.23
N SER A 80 -12.97 -7.96 14.11
CA SER A 80 -12.16 -7.03 13.34
C SER A 80 -13.00 -5.86 12.80
N LEU A 81 -14.19 -6.12 12.29
CA LEU A 81 -15.15 -5.10 11.81
C LEU A 81 -15.64 -4.19 12.96
N ILE A 82 -15.95 -4.78 14.12
CA ILE A 82 -16.37 -4.01 15.31
C ILE A 82 -15.22 -3.11 15.78
N ASP A 83 -14.01 -3.64 15.89
CA ASP A 83 -12.83 -2.87 16.27
C ASP A 83 -12.52 -1.77 15.26
N GLN A 84 -12.70 -2.02 13.96
CA GLN A 84 -12.61 -1.01 12.92
C GLN A 84 -13.64 0.12 13.13
N ALA A 85 -14.91 -0.20 13.38
CA ALA A 85 -15.96 0.79 13.62
C ALA A 85 -15.68 1.66 14.86
N LEU A 86 -15.22 1.05 15.96
CA LEU A 86 -14.83 1.76 17.18
C LEU A 86 -13.64 2.71 16.93
N ARG A 87 -12.70 2.31 16.10
CA ARG A 87 -11.57 3.15 15.71
C ARG A 87 -12.00 4.27 14.77
N GLU A 88 -12.93 4.02 13.85
CA GLU A 88 -13.51 5.04 12.98
C GLU A 88 -14.21 6.13 13.81
N VAL A 89 -15.01 5.75 14.81
CA VAL A 89 -15.65 6.70 15.72
C VAL A 89 -14.62 7.53 16.50
N ARG A 90 -13.54 6.91 16.99
CA ARG A 90 -12.46 7.65 17.66
C ARG A 90 -11.70 8.58 16.70
N SER A 91 -11.50 8.18 15.44
CA SER A 91 -10.84 9.00 14.42
C SER A 91 -11.73 10.12 13.87
N MET A 92 -13.06 10.04 14.06
CA MET A 92 -13.96 11.16 13.74
C MET A 92 -13.66 12.44 14.55
N GLN A 93 -12.93 12.33 15.65
CA GLN A 93 -12.44 13.47 16.45
C GLN A 93 -11.03 13.92 16.08
N ALA A 94 -10.28 13.14 15.32
CA ALA A 94 -8.96 13.51 14.84
C ALA A 94 -9.03 13.80 13.34
N HIS A 95 -8.71 15.02 12.96
CA HIS A 95 -8.58 15.48 11.56
C HIS A 95 -7.32 14.87 10.88
N GLN A 96 -7.03 13.58 11.15
CA GLN A 96 -5.90 12.88 10.54
C GLN A 96 -6.35 12.20 9.25
N VAL A 97 -5.65 12.51 8.16
CA VAL A 97 -5.81 11.89 6.85
C VAL A 97 -4.59 11.03 6.56
N THR A 98 -4.80 9.76 6.22
CA THR A 98 -3.73 8.82 5.87
C THR A 98 -3.65 8.64 4.36
N LEU A 99 -2.50 9.00 3.80
CA LEU A 99 -2.18 8.86 2.37
C LEU A 99 -1.12 7.79 2.19
N ALA A 100 -1.38 6.77 1.36
CA ALA A 100 -0.41 5.77 0.94
C ALA A 100 0.13 6.09 -0.46
N VAL A 101 1.45 6.07 -0.62
CA VAL A 101 2.13 6.33 -1.88
C VAL A 101 3.42 5.52 -1.98
N SER A 102 4.01 5.39 -3.18
CA SER A 102 5.36 4.81 -3.29
C SER A 102 6.41 5.72 -2.63
N THR A 103 7.52 5.13 -2.19
CA THR A 103 8.64 5.88 -1.60
C THR A 103 9.11 7.00 -2.51
N ALA A 104 9.19 6.74 -3.81
CA ALA A 104 9.61 7.74 -4.79
C ALA A 104 8.58 8.87 -4.95
N THR A 105 7.28 8.54 -5.00
CA THR A 105 6.22 9.56 -5.07
C THR A 105 6.21 10.42 -3.81
N ALA A 106 6.38 9.83 -2.63
CA ALA A 106 6.50 10.57 -1.38
C ALA A 106 7.69 11.55 -1.45
N THR A 107 8.88 11.03 -1.79
CA THR A 107 10.14 11.78 -1.71
C THR A 107 10.23 12.90 -2.75
N TRP A 108 9.92 12.58 -4.01
CA TRP A 108 10.24 13.45 -5.13
C TRP A 108 9.06 14.27 -5.65
N TRP A 109 7.83 13.80 -5.41
CA TRP A 109 6.63 14.53 -5.84
C TRP A 109 5.89 15.19 -4.68
N LEU A 110 5.57 14.47 -3.59
CA LEU A 110 4.74 14.95 -2.51
C LEU A 110 5.48 15.92 -1.59
N LEU A 111 6.63 15.53 -1.03
CA LEU A 111 7.36 16.33 -0.04
C LEU A 111 7.69 17.74 -0.52
N PRO A 112 8.12 18.00 -1.78
CA PRO A 112 8.37 19.36 -2.25
C PRO A 112 7.11 20.25 -2.27
N ARG A 113 5.92 19.66 -2.25
CA ARG A 113 4.61 20.33 -2.41
C ARG A 113 3.82 20.42 -1.10
N ILE A 114 4.07 19.53 -0.15
CA ILE A 114 3.24 19.34 1.05
C ILE A 114 3.14 20.59 1.93
N ALA A 115 4.17 21.44 1.94
CA ALA A 115 4.15 22.70 2.69
C ALA A 115 2.99 23.61 2.25
N ARG A 116 2.66 23.64 0.95
CA ARG A 116 1.52 24.42 0.43
C ARG A 116 0.19 23.88 0.94
N PHE A 117 0.02 22.54 0.96
CA PHE A 117 -1.17 21.92 1.55
C PHE A 117 -1.33 22.29 3.02
N LYS A 118 -0.25 22.20 3.80
CA LYS A 118 -0.29 22.53 5.24
C LYS A 118 -0.56 24.01 5.52
N GLN A 119 -0.16 24.92 4.62
CA GLN A 119 -0.52 26.35 4.72
C GLN A 119 -2.02 26.58 4.46
N GLN A 120 -2.62 25.86 3.52
CA GLN A 120 -4.04 25.96 3.18
C GLN A 120 -4.95 25.26 4.20
N HIS A 121 -4.48 24.15 4.78
CA HIS A 121 -5.21 23.29 5.69
C HIS A 121 -4.38 22.97 6.95
N PRO A 122 -4.11 23.97 7.83
CA PRO A 122 -3.24 23.78 9.00
C PRO A 122 -3.80 22.77 10.00
N ASP A 123 -5.12 22.65 10.09
CA ASP A 123 -5.82 21.77 11.04
C ASP A 123 -5.85 20.30 10.60
N ILE A 124 -5.51 19.99 9.34
CA ILE A 124 -5.48 18.62 8.85
C ILE A 124 -4.12 18.00 9.20
N GLU A 125 -4.13 16.99 10.04
CA GLU A 125 -2.97 16.15 10.28
C GLU A 125 -2.81 15.15 9.15
N LEU A 126 -1.68 15.19 8.43
CA LEU A 126 -1.40 14.26 7.35
C LEU A 126 -0.42 13.18 7.81
N ARG A 127 -0.84 11.93 7.71
CA ARG A 127 -0.01 10.74 7.87
C ARG A 127 0.31 10.17 6.49
N VAL A 128 1.59 10.12 6.13
CA VAL A 128 2.05 9.50 4.87
C VAL A 128 2.63 8.12 5.17
N ILE A 129 2.11 7.11 4.49
CA ILE A 129 2.64 5.74 4.53
C ILE A 129 3.30 5.48 3.18
N THR A 130 4.57 5.06 3.20
CA THR A 130 5.26 4.67 1.97
C THR A 130 5.24 3.16 1.80
N THR A 131 4.87 2.71 0.60
CA THR A 131 4.83 1.30 0.25
C THR A 131 4.92 1.13 -1.25
N ASP A 132 5.59 0.07 -1.67
CA ASP A 132 5.67 -0.38 -3.07
C ASP A 132 4.91 -1.70 -3.27
N THR A 133 4.15 -2.15 -2.23
CA THR A 133 3.28 -3.32 -2.29
C THR A 133 1.81 -2.91 -2.31
N ASP A 134 0.96 -3.81 -2.81
CA ASP A 134 -0.48 -3.61 -2.69
C ASP A 134 -0.89 -3.68 -1.21
N LEU A 135 -1.58 -2.64 -0.76
CA LEU A 135 -2.10 -2.53 0.59
C LEU A 135 -3.60 -2.79 0.60
N ASP A 136 -4.03 -3.55 1.59
CA ASP A 136 -5.44 -3.54 1.99
C ASP A 136 -5.75 -2.20 2.68
N MET A 137 -6.28 -1.24 1.91
CA MET A 137 -6.59 0.11 2.39
C MET A 137 -7.52 0.11 3.60
N ALA A 138 -8.45 -0.85 3.67
CA ALA A 138 -9.39 -0.96 4.77
C ALA A 138 -8.67 -1.42 6.06
N ARG A 139 -7.84 -2.45 5.96
CA ARG A 139 -7.08 -3.01 7.06
C ARG A 139 -6.03 -2.03 7.60
N GLU A 140 -5.32 -1.35 6.70
CA GLU A 140 -4.25 -0.40 7.05
C GLU A 140 -4.77 1.01 7.34
N ARG A 141 -6.09 1.25 7.24
CA ARG A 141 -6.75 2.54 7.46
C ARG A 141 -6.20 3.66 6.59
N ILE A 142 -6.10 3.38 5.33
CA ILE A 142 -5.67 4.32 4.33
C ILE A 142 -6.91 5.03 3.79
N ASP A 143 -6.93 6.35 3.88
CA ASP A 143 -8.01 7.17 3.34
C ASP A 143 -7.84 7.35 1.83
N LEU A 144 -6.61 7.63 1.39
CA LEU A 144 -6.26 7.80 -0.02
C LEU A 144 -4.98 7.03 -0.36
N SER A 145 -4.87 6.57 -1.60
CA SER A 145 -3.63 6.01 -2.14
C SER A 145 -3.37 6.56 -3.55
N ILE A 146 -2.10 6.71 -3.93
CA ILE A 146 -1.71 6.94 -5.33
C ILE A 146 -1.13 5.64 -5.87
N THR A 147 -1.78 5.08 -6.88
CA THR A 147 -1.43 3.77 -7.45
C THR A 147 -1.48 3.76 -8.96
N LEU A 148 -0.64 2.91 -9.57
CA LEU A 148 -0.68 2.65 -11.01
C LEU A 148 -1.95 1.84 -11.34
N GLY A 149 -2.68 2.25 -12.35
CA GLY A 149 -3.93 1.62 -12.73
C GLY A 149 -3.75 0.62 -13.85
N ALA A 150 -4.04 -0.64 -13.59
CA ALA A 150 -4.42 -1.64 -14.57
C ALA A 150 -5.31 -2.72 -13.95
N ASP A 151 -5.46 -2.72 -12.61
CA ASP A 151 -6.11 -3.78 -11.87
C ASP A 151 -7.58 -3.48 -11.57
N ASP A 152 -8.27 -4.50 -11.06
CA ASP A 152 -9.67 -4.42 -10.68
C ASP A 152 -9.91 -3.37 -9.58
N PHE A 153 -10.39 -2.20 -9.99
CA PHE A 153 -10.80 -1.12 -9.09
C PHE A 153 -12.27 -1.22 -8.66
N SER A 154 -12.91 -2.38 -8.79
CA SER A 154 -14.34 -2.56 -8.46
C SER A 154 -14.69 -2.13 -7.04
N ASN A 155 -13.70 -2.20 -6.12
CA ASN A 155 -13.85 -1.84 -4.71
C ASN A 155 -13.32 -0.45 -4.36
N TYR A 156 -12.94 0.38 -5.35
CA TYR A 156 -12.34 1.69 -5.12
C TYR A 156 -13.00 2.79 -5.95
N GLN A 157 -13.17 3.96 -5.35
CA GLN A 157 -13.33 5.21 -6.08
C GLN A 157 -11.97 5.62 -6.63
N ARG A 158 -11.93 6.23 -7.82
CA ARG A 158 -10.67 6.65 -8.44
C ARG A 158 -10.79 8.00 -9.12
N TRP A 159 -9.73 8.77 -9.05
CA TRP A 159 -9.55 10.04 -9.76
C TRP A 159 -8.22 9.99 -10.47
N HIS A 160 -8.21 10.45 -11.73
CA HIS A 160 -6.99 10.52 -12.51
C HIS A 160 -5.95 11.39 -11.79
N PHE A 161 -4.73 10.91 -11.69
CA PHE A 161 -3.62 11.63 -11.10
C PHE A 161 -2.69 12.16 -12.20
N VAL A 162 -1.99 11.29 -12.93
CA VAL A 162 -1.13 11.63 -14.07
C VAL A 162 -1.08 10.47 -15.06
N ASP A 163 -0.79 10.78 -16.31
CA ASP A 163 -0.44 9.77 -17.32
C ASP A 163 0.97 9.22 -17.04
N GLU A 164 1.16 7.94 -17.33
CA GLU A 164 2.46 7.32 -17.19
C GLU A 164 3.29 7.59 -18.45
N GLU A 165 4.17 8.62 -18.41
CA GLU A 165 5.18 8.87 -19.44
C GLU A 165 6.57 8.50 -18.90
N ILE A 166 7.29 7.67 -19.67
CA ILE A 166 8.59 7.10 -19.29
C ILE A 166 9.63 7.47 -20.36
N PHE A 167 10.75 8.05 -19.93
CA PHE A 167 11.89 8.39 -20.79
C PHE A 167 13.22 8.21 -20.05
N PRO A 168 14.36 8.09 -20.76
CA PRO A 168 15.67 7.99 -20.16
C PRO A 168 16.08 9.26 -19.41
N VAL A 169 16.69 9.10 -18.23
CA VAL A 169 17.31 10.19 -17.46
C VAL A 169 18.66 9.77 -16.91
N CYS A 170 19.59 10.71 -16.84
CA CYS A 170 20.88 10.53 -16.19
C CYS A 170 21.37 11.86 -15.62
N SER A 171 22.44 11.86 -14.82
CA SER A 171 23.06 13.11 -14.39
C SER A 171 23.85 13.77 -15.53
N PRO A 172 24.00 15.12 -15.52
CA PRO A 172 24.90 15.82 -16.45
C PRO A 172 26.33 15.27 -16.40
N LYS A 173 26.82 14.90 -15.19
CA LYS A 173 28.16 14.31 -14.99
C LYS A 173 28.31 12.98 -15.74
N PHE A 174 27.31 12.11 -15.69
CA PHE A 174 27.33 10.84 -16.43
C PHE A 174 27.44 11.10 -17.93
N LEU A 175 26.63 12.02 -18.45
CA LEU A 175 26.55 12.33 -19.88
C LEU A 175 27.86 12.91 -20.44
N GLN A 176 28.61 13.70 -19.64
CA GLN A 176 29.91 14.22 -20.04
C GLN A 176 30.94 13.10 -20.32
N GLY A 177 30.93 12.04 -19.53
CA GLY A 177 31.83 10.89 -19.71
C GLY A 177 31.29 9.79 -20.63
N ASN A 178 29.99 9.81 -20.92
CA ASN A 178 29.27 8.75 -21.66
C ASN A 178 28.26 9.40 -22.63
N PRO A 179 28.68 9.90 -23.78
CA PRO A 179 27.78 10.50 -24.77
C PRO A 179 26.69 9.50 -25.19
N LEU A 180 25.45 9.96 -25.26
CA LEU A 180 24.29 9.18 -25.67
C LEU A 180 23.65 9.78 -26.90
N PRO A 181 24.27 9.62 -28.09
CA PRO A 181 23.78 10.20 -29.34
C PRO A 181 22.48 9.56 -29.80
N ASP A 182 22.25 8.31 -29.48
CA ASP A 182 21.07 7.54 -29.92
C ASP A 182 20.69 6.42 -28.96
N LEU A 183 19.59 5.70 -29.29
CA LEU A 183 19.10 4.58 -28.51
C LEU A 183 20.02 3.35 -28.51
N LYS A 184 20.87 3.19 -29.51
CA LYS A 184 21.84 2.08 -29.54
C LYS A 184 22.95 2.31 -28.53
N ALA A 185 23.43 3.54 -28.42
CA ALA A 185 24.37 3.93 -27.37
C ALA A 185 23.77 3.79 -25.97
N LEU A 186 22.49 4.19 -25.81
CA LEU A 186 21.75 3.99 -24.57
C LEU A 186 21.69 2.50 -24.16
N ALA A 187 21.34 1.61 -25.09
CA ALA A 187 21.22 0.18 -24.82
C ALA A 187 22.56 -0.49 -24.38
N GLN A 188 23.71 0.12 -24.73
CA GLN A 188 25.04 -0.34 -24.36
C GLN A 188 25.59 0.29 -23.07
N SER A 189 24.90 1.31 -22.56
CA SER A 189 25.30 2.04 -21.37
C SER A 189 24.96 1.26 -20.10
N PRO A 190 25.55 1.61 -18.93
CA PRO A 190 25.06 1.14 -17.65
C PRO A 190 23.61 1.57 -17.43
N LEU A 191 22.70 0.61 -17.31
CA LEU A 191 21.27 0.84 -17.09
C LEU A 191 20.90 0.53 -15.65
N LEU A 192 20.24 1.46 -15.00
CA LEU A 192 19.70 1.32 -13.67
C LEU A 192 18.29 0.72 -13.78
N VAL A 193 18.04 -0.36 -13.06
CA VAL A 193 16.83 -1.18 -13.18
C VAL A 193 16.10 -1.20 -11.86
N LEU A 194 14.83 -0.88 -11.89
CA LEU A 194 13.93 -1.15 -10.78
C LEU A 194 13.45 -2.61 -10.89
N GLU A 195 13.73 -3.42 -9.87
CA GLU A 195 13.17 -4.78 -9.73
C GLU A 195 11.88 -4.72 -8.92
N GLU A 196 10.75 -4.76 -9.58
CA GLU A 196 9.47 -4.84 -8.92
C GLU A 196 8.99 -6.29 -8.77
N ARG A 197 8.54 -6.62 -7.55
CA ARG A 197 8.01 -7.95 -7.24
C ARG A 197 6.50 -8.05 -7.42
N TYR A 198 5.79 -6.91 -7.39
CA TYR A 198 4.33 -6.89 -7.21
C TYR A 198 3.58 -6.28 -8.39
N LYS A 199 4.20 -5.39 -9.17
CA LYS A 199 3.56 -4.77 -10.34
C LYS A 199 4.50 -4.81 -11.53
N ALA A 200 4.03 -5.37 -12.63
CA ALA A 200 4.79 -5.38 -13.87
C ALA A 200 4.80 -3.96 -14.48
N ARG A 201 5.86 -3.21 -14.23
CA ARG A 201 6.12 -1.95 -14.93
C ARG A 201 6.94 -2.19 -16.19
N MET A 202 6.89 -1.22 -17.10
CA MET A 202 7.68 -1.26 -18.31
C MET A 202 9.18 -1.23 -17.99
N GLY A 203 9.88 -2.35 -18.18
CA GLY A 203 11.33 -2.44 -18.04
C GLY A 203 12.08 -1.94 -19.26
N TRP A 204 13.42 -1.82 -19.17
CA TRP A 204 14.26 -1.38 -20.27
C TRP A 204 14.10 -2.19 -21.55
N LYS A 205 13.93 -3.52 -21.45
CA LYS A 205 13.71 -4.40 -22.61
C LYS A 205 12.45 -3.99 -23.39
N ASP A 206 11.35 -3.80 -22.69
CA ASP A 206 10.05 -3.50 -23.30
C ASP A 206 10.02 -2.04 -23.81
N TRP A 207 10.66 -1.12 -23.06
CA TRP A 207 10.79 0.26 -23.48
C TRP A 207 11.60 0.40 -24.76
N LEU A 208 12.77 -0.24 -24.86
CA LEU A 208 13.61 -0.21 -26.06
C LEU A 208 12.94 -0.91 -27.26
N ALA A 209 12.18 -1.98 -27.00
CA ALA A 209 11.44 -2.69 -28.03
C ALA A 209 10.37 -1.81 -28.71
N ARG A 210 9.87 -0.75 -28.06
CA ARG A 210 8.96 0.22 -28.69
C ARG A 210 9.62 1.02 -29.81
N PHE A 211 10.95 0.99 -29.90
CA PHE A 211 11.76 1.69 -30.89
C PHE A 211 12.61 0.72 -31.73
N ASP A 212 12.24 -0.57 -31.79
CA ASP A 212 12.94 -1.63 -32.52
C ASP A 212 14.42 -1.82 -32.10
N ILE A 213 14.73 -1.47 -30.85
CA ILE A 213 16.06 -1.65 -30.27
C ILE A 213 16.03 -2.81 -29.26
N SER A 214 17.01 -3.70 -29.37
CA SER A 214 17.21 -4.81 -28.43
C SER A 214 18.38 -4.54 -27.48
N LEU A 215 18.26 -5.03 -26.25
CA LEU A 215 19.38 -5.06 -25.33
C LEU A 215 20.50 -5.97 -25.87
N PRO A 216 21.78 -5.64 -25.63
CA PRO A 216 22.89 -6.52 -25.97
C PRO A 216 22.80 -7.86 -25.21
N ARG A 217 23.54 -8.88 -25.69
CA ARG A 217 23.56 -10.22 -25.05
C ARG A 217 23.97 -10.19 -23.57
N GLN A 218 24.82 -9.24 -23.20
CA GLN A 218 25.32 -9.03 -21.85
C GLN A 218 25.15 -7.54 -21.49
N PRO A 219 23.93 -7.11 -21.11
CA PRO A 219 23.70 -5.72 -20.76
C PRO A 219 24.34 -5.38 -19.41
N LYS A 220 24.82 -4.17 -19.26
CA LYS A 220 25.32 -3.64 -17.99
C LYS A 220 24.15 -3.17 -17.14
N LEU A 221 23.67 -4.01 -16.23
CA LEU A 221 22.48 -3.71 -15.41
C LEU A 221 22.86 -3.59 -13.94
N PHE A 222 22.45 -2.49 -13.31
CA PHE A 222 22.44 -2.32 -11.86
C PHE A 222 21.00 -2.39 -11.37
N ARG A 223 20.71 -3.30 -10.45
CA ARG A 223 19.35 -3.63 -10.03
C ARG A 223 19.10 -3.16 -8.61
N PHE A 224 17.95 -2.52 -8.40
CA PHE A 224 17.49 -2.01 -7.12
C PHE A 224 16.01 -2.33 -6.96
N ASN A 225 15.56 -2.52 -5.75
CA ASN A 225 14.16 -2.79 -5.42
C ASN A 225 13.39 -1.55 -4.91
N ASP A 226 14.02 -0.38 -4.95
CA ASP A 226 13.41 0.90 -4.57
C ASP A 226 13.75 1.94 -5.64
N TYR A 227 12.72 2.62 -6.16
CA TYR A 227 12.89 3.58 -7.23
C TYR A 227 13.60 4.86 -6.77
N SER A 228 13.49 5.25 -5.49
CA SER A 228 14.25 6.39 -4.96
C SER A 228 15.75 6.11 -4.99
N ILE A 229 16.16 4.86 -4.76
CA ILE A 229 17.58 4.45 -4.86
C ILE A 229 18.02 4.47 -6.34
N VAL A 230 17.18 4.02 -7.27
CA VAL A 230 17.46 4.11 -8.71
C VAL A 230 17.73 5.56 -9.12
N LEU A 231 16.87 6.50 -8.69
CA LEU A 231 17.05 7.93 -9.01
C LEU A 231 18.29 8.50 -8.35
N GLN A 232 18.57 8.16 -7.10
CA GLN A 232 19.79 8.60 -6.43
C GLN A 232 21.04 8.09 -7.15
N ALA A 233 21.05 6.83 -7.58
CA ALA A 233 22.17 6.28 -8.37
C ALA A 233 22.34 7.01 -9.73
N ALA A 234 21.23 7.42 -10.36
CA ALA A 234 21.28 8.22 -11.60
C ALA A 234 21.88 9.61 -11.33
N ILE A 235 21.48 10.27 -10.25
CA ILE A 235 22.01 11.59 -9.82
C ILE A 235 23.51 11.50 -9.57
N GLU A 236 23.96 10.43 -8.90
CA GLU A 236 25.39 10.17 -8.63
C GLU A 236 26.21 9.78 -9.88
N GLY A 237 25.55 9.64 -11.03
CA GLY A 237 26.23 9.35 -12.31
C GLY A 237 26.59 7.89 -12.50
N GLN A 238 25.90 6.96 -11.88
CA GLN A 238 26.20 5.52 -11.99
C GLN A 238 25.62 4.89 -13.26
N GLY A 239 24.68 5.58 -13.93
CA GLY A 239 24.05 5.06 -15.15
C GLY A 239 22.84 5.85 -15.59
N VAL A 240 22.09 5.24 -16.50
CA VAL A 240 20.83 5.80 -17.03
C VAL A 240 19.64 5.08 -16.37
N ALA A 241 18.71 5.86 -15.85
CA ALA A 241 17.45 5.38 -15.29
C ALA A 241 16.28 5.61 -16.24
N GLN A 242 15.23 4.79 -16.13
CA GLN A 242 13.91 5.15 -16.62
C GLN A 242 13.33 6.22 -15.71
N GLY A 243 12.97 7.37 -16.27
CA GLY A 243 12.37 8.48 -15.55
C GLY A 243 10.86 8.51 -15.78
N TRP A 244 10.07 8.33 -14.74
CA TRP A 244 8.64 8.66 -14.76
C TRP A 244 8.47 10.17 -14.70
N ARG A 245 7.88 10.78 -15.70
CA ARG A 245 7.81 12.23 -15.89
C ARG A 245 7.45 12.98 -14.60
N HIS A 246 6.35 12.62 -13.97
CA HIS A 246 5.84 13.30 -12.76
C HIS A 246 6.82 13.27 -11.57
N ILE A 247 7.70 12.26 -11.52
CA ILE A 247 8.73 12.13 -10.50
C ILE A 247 10.00 12.90 -10.87
N VAL A 248 10.47 12.78 -12.12
CA VAL A 248 11.79 13.29 -12.50
C VAL A 248 11.78 14.74 -13.00
N GLN A 249 10.62 15.29 -13.37
CA GLN A 249 10.52 16.65 -13.86
C GLN A 249 11.10 17.70 -12.88
N PRO A 250 10.84 17.64 -11.56
CA PRO A 250 11.47 18.54 -10.60
C PRO A 250 13.00 18.39 -10.53
N LEU A 251 13.51 17.16 -10.69
CA LEU A 251 14.97 16.88 -10.69
C LEU A 251 15.65 17.43 -11.94
N ILE A 252 14.95 17.38 -13.07
CA ILE A 252 15.42 17.98 -14.32
C ILE A 252 15.41 19.50 -14.19
N ALA A 253 14.36 20.10 -13.65
CA ALA A 253 14.28 21.53 -13.44
C ALA A 253 15.38 22.06 -12.49
N GLN A 254 15.83 21.25 -11.53
CA GLN A 254 16.95 21.57 -10.61
C GLN A 254 18.32 21.28 -11.23
N GLY A 255 18.39 20.72 -12.44
CA GLY A 255 19.66 20.33 -13.10
C GLY A 255 20.36 19.11 -12.50
N LEU A 256 19.70 18.37 -11.61
CA LEU A 256 20.23 17.13 -11.03
C LEU A 256 20.22 15.99 -12.03
N LEU A 257 19.19 15.96 -12.86
CA LEU A 257 19.04 15.03 -13.98
C LEU A 257 18.86 15.78 -15.30
N VAL A 258 19.15 15.11 -16.39
CA VAL A 258 18.87 15.56 -17.76
C VAL A 258 18.15 14.44 -18.51
N ARG A 259 17.35 14.83 -19.50
CA ARG A 259 16.78 13.92 -20.50
C ARG A 259 17.74 13.86 -21.70
N PRO A 260 18.54 12.79 -21.84
CA PRO A 260 19.58 12.75 -22.88
C PRO A 260 19.01 12.51 -24.29
N LEU A 261 17.80 11.94 -24.38
CA LEU A 261 17.13 11.57 -25.64
C LEU A 261 15.67 12.04 -25.63
N GLN A 262 15.14 12.37 -26.82
CA GLN A 262 13.76 12.87 -26.92
C GLN A 262 12.68 11.77 -26.85
N GLN A 263 13.06 10.52 -27.06
CA GLN A 263 12.14 9.40 -27.07
C GLN A 263 11.50 9.23 -25.70
N SER A 264 10.18 9.02 -25.70
CA SER A 264 9.38 8.65 -24.52
C SER A 264 8.32 7.62 -24.91
N VAL A 265 7.83 6.90 -23.93
CA VAL A 265 6.70 6.00 -24.05
C VAL A 265 5.65 6.43 -23.07
N THR A 266 4.45 6.74 -23.56
CA THR A 266 3.26 6.87 -22.74
C THR A 266 2.55 5.53 -22.73
N THR A 267 2.26 5.01 -21.55
CA THR A 267 1.52 3.75 -21.43
C THR A 267 0.01 4.02 -21.33
N ASP A 268 -0.78 2.98 -21.43
CA ASP A 268 -2.22 2.99 -21.20
C ASP A 268 -2.57 2.74 -19.72
N GLN A 269 -1.59 2.87 -18.84
CA GLN A 269 -1.73 2.67 -17.39
C GLN A 269 -1.48 3.97 -16.61
N PRO A 270 -2.45 4.92 -16.58
CA PRO A 270 -2.28 6.14 -15.80
C PRO A 270 -2.25 5.84 -14.30
N LEU A 271 -1.68 6.75 -13.53
CA LEU A 271 -1.77 6.71 -12.08
C LEU A 271 -3.09 7.32 -11.63
N PHE A 272 -3.66 6.73 -10.59
CA PHE A 272 -4.89 7.20 -9.96
C PHE A 272 -4.71 7.50 -8.49
N ILE A 273 -5.43 8.51 -8.00
CA ILE A 273 -5.76 8.62 -6.59
C ILE A 273 -6.93 7.69 -6.34
N THR A 274 -6.85 6.85 -5.32
CA THR A 274 -7.90 5.89 -4.99
C THR A 274 -8.37 6.04 -3.55
N ALA A 275 -9.63 5.73 -3.29
CA ALA A 275 -10.24 5.63 -1.96
C ALA A 275 -11.16 4.41 -1.91
N PRO A 276 -11.43 3.80 -0.72
CA PRO A 276 -12.39 2.71 -0.60
C PRO A 276 -13.77 3.09 -1.12
N GLN A 277 -14.41 2.19 -1.88
CA GLN A 277 -15.75 2.39 -2.43
C GLN A 277 -16.81 2.34 -1.33
N GLY A 278 -17.94 3.00 -1.56
CA GLY A 278 -19.13 2.93 -0.69
C GLY A 278 -19.13 3.89 0.49
N LYS A 279 -18.07 4.68 0.69
CA LYS A 279 -18.03 5.74 1.71
C LYS A 279 -18.05 7.13 1.06
N VAL A 280 -18.86 8.04 1.60
CA VAL A 280 -18.70 9.46 1.30
C VAL A 280 -17.38 9.91 1.94
N LEU A 281 -16.53 10.57 1.16
CA LEU A 281 -15.26 11.07 1.70
C LEU A 281 -15.55 12.10 2.81
N ARG A 282 -14.83 11.99 3.92
CA ARG A 282 -14.82 13.04 4.93
C ARG A 282 -14.29 14.34 4.32
N PRO A 283 -14.70 15.51 4.80
CA PRO A 283 -14.28 16.80 4.21
C PRO A 283 -12.76 16.97 4.14
N ASP A 284 -12.03 16.56 5.18
CA ASP A 284 -10.56 16.60 5.25
C ASP A 284 -9.88 15.70 4.19
N VAL A 285 -10.42 14.51 3.95
CA VAL A 285 -9.98 13.59 2.90
C VAL A 285 -10.30 14.16 1.51
N ALA A 286 -11.48 14.76 1.34
CA ALA A 286 -11.87 15.39 0.08
C ALA A 286 -10.95 16.58 -0.25
N TYR A 287 -10.59 17.43 0.73
CA TYR A 287 -9.64 18.53 0.53
C TYR A 287 -8.27 18.02 0.08
N LEU A 288 -7.73 16.97 0.71
CA LEU A 288 -6.46 16.40 0.27
C LEU A 288 -6.56 15.82 -1.14
N LYS A 289 -7.63 15.08 -1.47
CA LYS A 289 -7.86 14.53 -2.80
C LYS A 289 -7.92 15.64 -3.87
N ASP A 290 -8.70 16.70 -3.64
CA ASP A 290 -8.84 17.81 -4.59
C ASP A 290 -7.52 18.56 -4.78
N TRP A 291 -6.77 18.75 -3.69
CA TRP A 291 -5.44 19.34 -3.76
C TRP A 291 -4.45 18.48 -4.55
N LEU A 292 -4.44 17.15 -4.34
CA LEU A 292 -3.58 16.23 -5.10
C LEU A 292 -3.89 16.27 -6.59
N VAL A 293 -5.17 16.29 -6.97
CA VAL A 293 -5.60 16.41 -8.39
C VAL A 293 -5.14 17.74 -8.99
N ALA A 294 -5.31 18.85 -8.27
CA ALA A 294 -4.90 20.17 -8.74
C ALA A 294 -3.38 20.29 -8.90
N GLU A 295 -2.60 19.77 -7.95
CA GLU A 295 -1.14 19.76 -8.01
C GLU A 295 -0.62 18.88 -9.15
N ALA A 296 -1.27 17.74 -9.40
CA ALA A 296 -0.92 16.85 -10.50
C ALA A 296 -1.11 17.52 -11.88
N ALA A 297 -2.15 18.32 -12.04
CA ALA A 297 -2.43 19.04 -13.28
C ALA A 297 -1.36 20.09 -13.62
N THR A 298 -0.51 20.49 -12.66
CA THR A 298 0.59 21.44 -12.88
C THR A 298 1.94 20.77 -13.16
N THR A 299 1.96 19.42 -13.21
CA THR A 299 3.18 18.61 -13.39
C THR A 299 3.31 18.14 -14.84
#